data_19d1c063258a62f963da9a009ecab940
#
_entry.id   19d1c063258a62f963da9a009ecab940
#
_cell.length_a   1.000
_cell.length_b   1.000
_cell.length_c   1.000
_cell.angle_alpha   90.00
_cell.angle_beta   90.00
_cell.angle_gamma   90.00
#
_symmetry.space_group_name_H-M   'P 1'
#
loop_
_entity.id
_entity.type
_entity.pdbx_description
1 polymer ?
#
loop_
_entity_poly.entity_id
_entity_poly.type
_entity_poly.pdbx_seq_one_letter_code
_entity_poly.pdbx_strand_id
1 'polypeptide(L)'
;LKRQLREAENALSLLLGQSAGIIARGTFDNQNLPANFSTGISLQLLNNRPDVHAAEMSLAQCFYNVQTARSRFYPTLTLSGQGGYTNSGGMGITNPAKLLLTAVGSLVQPIFQRGQIIAGLKVAKIQYERAYNTWQQAVLSAGNEVSNALVLYNASAEKSAIEAKQIATL
;
A
#
# COMPACT_ATOMS: atom_id res chain seq x y z
N LEU A 1 14.29 -34.13 14.16
CA LEU A 1 13.11 -34.30 13.31
C LEU A 1 11.80 -34.05 14.09
N LYS A 2 11.48 -34.80 15.18
CA LYS A 2 10.23 -34.61 15.97
C LYS A 2 10.10 -33.20 16.56
N ARG A 3 11.20 -32.58 17.01
CA ARG A 3 11.23 -31.20 17.52
C ARG A 3 10.90 -30.20 16.42
N GLN A 4 11.57 -30.30 15.29
CA GLN A 4 11.35 -29.41 14.12
C GLN A 4 9.91 -29.51 13.60
N LEU A 5 9.34 -30.72 13.62
CA LEU A 5 7.96 -30.92 13.25
C LEU A 5 7.01 -30.17 14.19
N ARG A 6 7.23 -30.23 15.50
CA ARG A 6 6.41 -29.53 16.49
C ARG A 6 6.55 -28.03 16.39
N GLU A 7 7.76 -27.54 16.13
CA GLU A 7 8.02 -26.12 15.89
C GLU A 7 7.26 -25.61 14.65
N ALA A 8 7.24 -26.41 13.56
CA ALA A 8 6.48 -26.09 12.35
C ALA A 8 4.96 -26.11 12.58
N GLU A 9 4.43 -27.09 13.34
CA GLU A 9 3.01 -27.14 13.72
C GLU A 9 2.60 -25.94 14.57
N ASN A 10 3.43 -25.54 15.52
CA ASN A 10 3.18 -24.37 16.35
C ASN A 10 3.20 -23.07 15.53
N ALA A 11 4.15 -22.94 14.60
CA ALA A 11 4.21 -21.79 13.69
C ALA A 11 2.97 -21.72 12.79
N LEU A 12 2.50 -22.84 12.27
CA LEU A 12 1.29 -22.90 11.46
C LEU A 12 0.03 -22.58 12.27
N SER A 13 -0.08 -23.10 13.51
CA SER A 13 -1.17 -22.78 14.43
C SER A 13 -1.24 -21.27 14.72
N LEU A 14 -0.07 -20.63 14.89
CA LEU A 14 0.02 -19.18 15.09
C LEU A 14 -0.50 -18.39 13.87
N LEU A 15 -0.14 -18.82 12.64
CA LEU A 15 -0.63 -18.22 11.41
C LEU A 15 -2.15 -18.36 11.22
N LEU A 16 -2.69 -19.49 11.68
CA LEU A 16 -4.14 -19.78 11.66
C LEU A 16 -4.90 -19.09 12.80
N GLY A 17 -4.20 -18.42 13.72
CA GLY A 17 -4.81 -17.80 14.90
C GLY A 17 -5.39 -18.79 15.89
N GLN A 18 -4.89 -20.03 15.91
CA GLN A 18 -5.32 -21.12 16.80
C GLN A 18 -4.29 -21.38 17.89
N SER A 19 -4.74 -21.97 19.02
CA SER A 19 -3.83 -22.45 20.05
C SER A 19 -2.94 -23.58 19.52
N ALA A 20 -1.69 -23.64 20.00
CA ALA A 20 -0.73 -24.67 19.61
C ALA A 20 -1.32 -26.09 19.77
N GLY A 21 -1.41 -26.84 18.70
CA GLY A 21 -2.02 -28.15 18.64
C GLY A 21 -1.40 -29.06 17.58
N ILE A 22 -1.86 -30.33 17.55
CA ILE A 22 -1.49 -31.24 16.49
C ILE A 22 -2.37 -30.96 15.28
N ILE A 23 -1.74 -30.73 14.12
CA ILE A 23 -2.45 -30.49 12.87
C ILE A 23 -2.61 -31.81 12.13
N ALA A 24 -3.85 -32.10 11.67
CA ALA A 24 -4.12 -33.28 10.86
C ALA A 24 -3.33 -33.20 9.54
N ARG A 25 -2.55 -34.23 9.25
CA ARG A 25 -1.66 -34.33 8.10
C ARG A 25 -2.07 -35.47 7.20
N GLY A 26 -1.90 -35.29 5.89
CA GLY A 26 -1.95 -36.38 4.94
C GLY A 26 -0.69 -37.26 4.98
N THR A 27 -0.71 -38.34 4.27
CA THR A 27 0.48 -39.19 4.05
C THR A 27 1.35 -38.56 2.96
N PHE A 28 2.68 -38.70 3.12
CA PHE A 28 3.66 -38.13 2.18
C PHE A 28 3.47 -38.69 0.75
N ASP A 29 3.13 -39.95 0.64
CA ASP A 29 2.97 -40.67 -0.63
C ASP A 29 1.75 -40.16 -1.47
N ASN A 30 0.80 -39.49 -0.83
CA ASN A 30 -0.38 -38.94 -1.50
C ASN A 30 -0.20 -37.48 -1.98
N GLN A 31 1.00 -36.92 -1.85
CA GLN A 31 1.29 -35.54 -2.30
C GLN A 31 1.74 -35.56 -3.76
N ASN A 32 0.84 -35.18 -4.65
CA ASN A 32 1.19 -34.94 -6.05
C ASN A 32 1.75 -33.51 -6.19
N LEU A 33 3.06 -33.40 -6.33
CA LEU A 33 3.70 -32.15 -6.71
C LEU A 33 3.41 -31.86 -8.19
N PRO A 34 2.97 -30.66 -8.56
CA PRO A 34 2.79 -30.31 -9.96
C PRO A 34 4.12 -30.43 -10.71
N ALA A 35 4.13 -31.22 -11.78
CA ALA A 35 5.34 -31.59 -12.52
C ALA A 35 6.03 -30.40 -13.22
N ASN A 36 5.28 -29.35 -13.54
CA ASN A 36 5.82 -28.16 -14.18
C ASN A 36 5.10 -26.91 -13.69
N PHE A 37 5.83 -25.97 -13.11
CA PHE A 37 5.38 -24.60 -13.01
C PHE A 37 5.79 -23.87 -14.29
N SER A 38 4.83 -23.43 -15.09
CA SER A 38 5.11 -22.58 -16.25
C SER A 38 5.69 -21.26 -15.78
N THR A 39 6.89 -20.96 -16.23
CA THR A 39 7.65 -19.76 -15.91
C THR A 39 7.08 -18.55 -16.65
N GLY A 40 6.01 -18.00 -16.16
CA GLY A 40 5.53 -16.70 -16.56
C GLY A 40 5.04 -15.98 -15.30
N ILE A 41 5.86 -15.07 -14.76
CA ILE A 41 5.37 -14.19 -13.71
C ILE A 41 4.35 -13.27 -14.36
N SER A 42 3.07 -13.61 -14.21
CA SER A 42 1.99 -12.73 -14.66
C SER A 42 2.10 -11.41 -13.88
N LEU A 43 2.14 -10.28 -14.60
CA LEU A 43 2.04 -8.94 -13.99
C LEU A 43 0.84 -8.83 -13.04
N GLN A 44 -0.24 -9.61 -13.27
CA GLN A 44 -1.39 -9.68 -12.36
C GLN A 44 -1.04 -10.27 -10.99
N LEU A 45 -0.13 -11.23 -10.89
CA LEU A 45 0.32 -11.76 -9.61
C LEU A 45 1.13 -10.74 -8.81
N LEU A 46 1.93 -9.93 -9.48
CA LEU A 46 2.68 -8.83 -8.86
C LEU A 46 1.73 -7.74 -8.36
N ASN A 47 0.65 -7.47 -9.08
CA ASN A 47 -0.33 -6.45 -8.72
C ASN A 47 -1.16 -6.84 -7.47
N ASN A 48 -1.29 -8.12 -7.17
CA ASN A 48 -1.99 -8.62 -5.99
C ASN A 48 -1.12 -8.63 -4.72
N ARG A 49 0.16 -8.29 -4.81
CA ARG A 49 1.05 -8.22 -3.65
C ARG A 49 0.80 -6.94 -2.85
N PRO A 50 0.58 -7.05 -1.53
CA PRO A 50 0.28 -5.89 -0.69
C PRO A 50 1.42 -4.86 -0.63
N ASP A 51 2.69 -5.30 -0.69
CA ASP A 51 3.88 -4.46 -0.67
C ASP A 51 4.02 -3.61 -1.96
N VAL A 52 3.79 -4.23 -3.12
CA VAL A 52 3.78 -3.54 -4.43
C VAL A 52 2.63 -2.54 -4.49
N HIS A 53 1.44 -2.94 -4.04
CA HIS A 53 0.27 -2.08 -4.00
C HIS A 53 0.45 -0.90 -3.03
N ALA A 54 1.06 -1.11 -1.86
CA ALA A 54 1.38 -0.03 -0.94
C ALA A 54 2.35 0.99 -1.55
N ALA A 55 3.37 0.52 -2.28
CA ALA A 55 4.31 1.39 -2.99
C ALA A 55 3.62 2.18 -4.11
N GLU A 56 2.68 1.57 -4.84
CA GLU A 56 1.86 2.22 -5.86
C GLU A 56 0.97 3.31 -5.26
N MET A 57 0.30 3.05 -4.15
CA MET A 57 -0.52 4.05 -3.44
C MET A 57 0.32 5.22 -2.93
N SER A 58 1.54 4.96 -2.45
CA SER A 58 2.50 5.99 -2.07
C SER A 58 2.92 6.87 -3.26
N LEU A 59 3.15 6.26 -4.42
CA LEU A 59 3.43 6.97 -5.67
C LEU A 59 2.25 7.86 -6.09
N ALA A 60 1.03 7.32 -6.04
CA ALA A 60 -0.20 8.06 -6.33
C ALA A 60 -0.36 9.27 -5.39
N GLN A 61 -0.10 9.09 -4.10
CA GLN A 61 -0.11 10.19 -3.13
C GLN A 61 0.89 11.29 -3.50
N CYS A 62 2.12 10.93 -3.85
CA CYS A 62 3.14 11.89 -4.28
C CYS A 62 2.74 12.62 -5.57
N PHE A 63 2.07 11.93 -6.51
CA PHE A 63 1.52 12.56 -7.71
C PHE A 63 0.50 13.66 -7.36
N TYR A 64 -0.45 13.36 -6.47
CA TYR A 64 -1.44 14.35 -6.03
C TYR A 64 -0.80 15.50 -5.24
N ASN A 65 0.27 15.24 -4.49
CA ASN A 65 1.04 16.30 -3.82
C ASN A 65 1.68 17.26 -4.82
N VAL A 66 2.17 16.76 -5.97
CA VAL A 66 2.64 17.63 -7.07
C VAL A 66 1.52 18.49 -7.63
N GLN A 67 0.31 17.92 -7.82
CA GLN A 67 -0.84 18.71 -8.29
C GLN A 67 -1.25 19.77 -7.27
N THR A 68 -1.26 19.43 -5.99
CA THR A 68 -1.51 20.39 -4.89
C THR A 68 -0.44 21.50 -4.85
N ALA A 69 0.84 21.16 -5.09
CA ALA A 69 1.88 22.18 -5.19
C ALA A 69 1.71 23.09 -6.42
N ARG A 70 1.21 22.55 -7.53
CA ARG A 70 0.86 23.35 -8.73
C ARG A 70 -0.34 24.25 -8.49
N SER A 71 -1.35 23.81 -7.74
CA SER A 71 -2.55 24.63 -7.48
C SER A 71 -2.24 25.90 -6.71
N ARG A 72 -1.11 25.95 -5.95
CA ARG A 72 -0.65 27.16 -5.24
C ARG A 72 -0.23 28.31 -6.15
N PHE A 73 -0.06 28.06 -7.45
CA PHE A 73 0.20 29.11 -8.45
C PHE A 73 -1.07 29.82 -8.91
N TYR A 74 -2.25 29.26 -8.59
CA TYR A 74 -3.54 29.84 -8.93
C TYR A 74 -4.13 30.59 -7.75
N PRO A 75 -5.00 31.58 -8.00
CA PRO A 75 -5.68 32.31 -6.93
C PRO A 75 -6.62 31.36 -6.15
N THR A 76 -6.64 31.55 -4.84
CA THR A 76 -7.58 30.86 -3.95
C THR A 76 -8.84 31.66 -3.78
N LEU A 77 -10.00 31.05 -4.07
CA LEU A 77 -11.31 31.62 -3.81
C LEU A 77 -11.83 31.09 -2.48
N THR A 78 -12.01 31.98 -1.51
CA THR A 78 -12.60 31.67 -0.22
C THR A 78 -13.98 32.25 -0.13
N LEU A 79 -14.99 31.44 0.12
CA LEU A 79 -16.36 31.87 0.38
C LEU A 79 -16.63 31.64 1.87
N SER A 80 -16.97 32.69 2.60
CA SER A 80 -17.36 32.63 3.99
C SER A 80 -18.78 33.17 4.15
N GLY A 81 -19.61 32.41 4.84
CA GLY A 81 -20.97 32.80 5.20
C GLY A 81 -21.13 32.83 6.72
N GLN A 82 -21.69 33.88 7.26
CA GLN A 82 -21.99 34.01 8.68
C GLN A 82 -23.46 34.40 8.85
N GLY A 83 -24.17 33.59 9.63
CA GLY A 83 -25.53 33.87 10.07
C GLY A 83 -25.53 34.22 11.55
N GLY A 84 -26.13 35.36 11.91
CA GLY A 84 -26.25 35.75 13.29
C GLY A 84 -27.69 36.25 13.58
N TYR A 85 -28.17 36.01 14.79
CA TYR A 85 -29.40 36.58 15.28
C TYR A 85 -29.10 37.50 16.47
N THR A 86 -29.47 38.79 16.35
CA THR A 86 -29.28 39.72 17.45
C THR A 86 -30.64 40.02 18.13
N ASN A 87 -30.75 39.60 19.41
CA ASN A 87 -31.89 39.93 20.25
C ASN A 87 -31.44 40.88 21.38
N SER A 88 -31.93 42.10 21.37
CA SER A 88 -31.55 43.13 22.35
C SER A 88 -32.51 43.24 23.54
N GLY A 89 -33.32 42.23 23.84
CA GLY A 89 -34.26 42.32 24.93
C GLY A 89 -34.93 41.00 25.26
N GLY A 90 -34.33 40.21 26.16
CA GLY A 90 -35.04 39.15 26.83
C GLY A 90 -35.33 37.89 26.03
N MET A 91 -35.75 36.83 26.71
CA MET A 91 -36.05 35.53 26.13
C MET A 91 -37.20 35.59 25.11
N GLY A 92 -36.90 35.38 23.84
CA GLY A 92 -37.90 35.17 22.78
C GLY A 92 -37.50 35.83 21.44
N ILE A 93 -37.87 35.18 20.35
CA ILE A 93 -37.68 35.70 18.97
C ILE A 93 -38.82 36.70 18.74
N THR A 94 -38.59 37.99 19.08
CA THR A 94 -39.63 39.02 18.99
C THR A 94 -39.60 39.78 17.66
N ASN A 95 -38.55 39.67 16.83
CA ASN A 95 -38.50 40.37 15.55
C ASN A 95 -37.65 39.63 14.50
N PRO A 96 -38.26 39.03 13.46
CA PRO A 96 -37.51 38.33 12.38
C PRO A 96 -36.63 39.22 11.54
N ALA A 97 -36.80 40.56 11.60
CA ALA A 97 -35.96 41.51 10.87
C ALA A 97 -34.56 41.67 11.42
N LYS A 98 -34.21 40.99 12.52
CA LYS A 98 -32.85 41.00 13.13
C LYS A 98 -31.98 39.81 12.72
N LEU A 99 -32.36 39.06 11.71
CA LEU A 99 -31.49 38.05 11.11
C LEU A 99 -30.44 38.73 10.24
N LEU A 100 -29.18 38.61 10.67
CA LEU A 100 -28.03 39.10 9.91
C LEU A 100 -27.43 37.94 9.14
N LEU A 101 -27.50 37.99 7.84
CA LEU A 101 -26.79 37.08 6.93
C LEU A 101 -25.69 37.86 6.23
N THR A 102 -24.46 37.44 6.44
CA THR A 102 -23.30 38.03 5.78
C THR A 102 -22.64 36.94 4.93
N ALA A 103 -22.48 37.20 3.65
CA ALA A 103 -21.71 36.35 2.74
C ALA A 103 -20.56 37.18 2.16
N VAL A 104 -19.34 36.69 2.30
CA VAL A 104 -18.14 37.35 1.80
C VAL A 104 -17.36 36.39 0.92
N GLY A 105 -17.09 36.81 -0.33
CA GLY A 105 -16.18 36.13 -1.23
C GLY A 105 -14.84 36.88 -1.27
N SER A 106 -13.74 36.18 -1.07
CA SER A 106 -12.39 36.73 -1.22
C SER A 106 -11.56 35.94 -2.22
N LEU A 107 -10.89 36.62 -3.13
CA LEU A 107 -9.94 36.02 -4.09
C LEU A 107 -8.55 36.52 -3.73
N VAL A 108 -7.66 35.59 -3.37
CA VAL A 108 -6.30 35.94 -2.96
C VAL A 108 -5.30 35.16 -3.80
N GLN A 109 -4.35 35.88 -4.41
CA GLN A 109 -3.21 35.29 -5.10
C GLN A 109 -1.90 35.85 -4.56
N PRO A 110 -1.02 35.00 -4.00
CA PRO A 110 0.29 35.42 -3.57
C PRO A 110 1.22 35.63 -4.78
N ILE A 111 1.68 36.87 -5.00
CA ILE A 111 2.59 37.21 -6.10
C ILE A 111 4.06 37.12 -5.65
N PHE A 112 4.37 37.54 -4.43
CA PHE A 112 5.71 37.57 -3.87
C PHE A 112 5.81 36.74 -2.60
N GLN A 113 6.28 35.46 -2.71
CA GLN A 113 6.53 34.56 -1.56
C GLN A 113 7.99 34.08 -1.49
N ARG A 114 8.95 34.96 -1.78
CA ARG A 114 10.39 34.66 -1.67
C ARG A 114 10.79 33.30 -2.31
N GLY A 115 10.14 32.92 -3.39
CA GLY A 115 10.40 31.63 -4.09
C GLY A 115 9.85 30.37 -3.39
N GLN A 116 9.10 30.47 -2.28
CA GLN A 116 8.58 29.31 -1.55
C GLN A 116 7.67 28.42 -2.40
N ILE A 117 6.83 28.99 -3.25
CA ILE A 117 5.93 28.22 -4.13
C ILE A 117 6.75 27.41 -5.13
N ILE A 118 7.78 28.01 -5.74
CA ILE A 118 8.67 27.33 -6.70
C ILE A 118 9.47 26.23 -6.00
N ALA A 119 10.03 26.53 -4.82
CA ALA A 119 10.76 25.56 -4.03
C ALA A 119 9.85 24.39 -3.61
N GLY A 120 8.63 24.67 -3.15
CA GLY A 120 7.65 23.66 -2.79
C GLY A 120 7.29 22.72 -3.95
N LEU A 121 7.12 23.27 -5.17
CA LEU A 121 6.89 22.46 -6.36
C LEU A 121 8.10 21.59 -6.72
N LYS A 122 9.33 22.12 -6.60
CA LYS A 122 10.55 21.33 -6.83
C LYS A 122 10.67 20.18 -5.85
N VAL A 123 10.45 20.43 -4.57
CA VAL A 123 10.47 19.40 -3.52
C VAL A 123 9.42 18.33 -3.81
N ALA A 124 8.18 18.71 -4.15
CA ALA A 124 7.12 17.75 -4.48
C ALA A 124 7.48 16.88 -5.69
N LYS A 125 8.11 17.45 -6.73
CA LYS A 125 8.58 16.67 -7.89
C LYS A 125 9.66 15.67 -7.52
N ILE A 126 10.66 16.07 -6.72
CA ILE A 126 11.73 15.17 -6.26
C ILE A 126 11.14 14.02 -5.39
N GLN A 127 10.16 14.31 -4.55
CA GLN A 127 9.46 13.29 -3.76
C GLN A 127 8.70 12.31 -4.67
N TYR A 128 8.08 12.79 -5.74
CA TYR A 128 7.45 11.93 -6.74
C TYR A 128 8.47 11.01 -7.43
N GLU A 129 9.61 11.53 -7.88
CA GLU A 129 10.67 10.73 -8.49
C GLU A 129 11.23 9.68 -7.52
N ARG A 130 11.41 10.04 -6.26
CA ARG A 130 11.81 9.10 -5.21
C ARG A 130 10.79 8.00 -5.02
N ALA A 131 9.50 8.34 -4.93
CA ALA A 131 8.43 7.36 -4.78
C ALA A 131 8.34 6.43 -6.01
N TYR A 132 8.57 6.96 -7.21
CA TYR A 132 8.63 6.17 -8.44
C TYR A 132 9.76 5.14 -8.41
N ASN A 133 10.97 5.54 -8.02
CA ASN A 133 12.10 4.63 -7.88
C ASN A 133 11.85 3.56 -6.81
N THR A 134 11.22 3.91 -5.70
CA THR A 134 10.84 2.97 -4.64
C THR A 134 9.81 1.95 -5.14
N TRP A 135 8.81 2.39 -5.90
CA TRP A 135 7.83 1.50 -6.52
C TRP A 135 8.50 0.56 -7.53
N GLN A 136 9.37 1.08 -8.41
CA GLN A 136 10.14 0.24 -9.34
C GLN A 136 10.95 -0.83 -8.60
N GLN A 137 11.62 -0.46 -7.52
CA GLN A 137 12.41 -1.39 -6.71
C GLN A 137 11.53 -2.47 -6.08
N ALA A 138 10.34 -2.12 -5.57
CA ALA A 138 9.39 -3.09 -5.01
C ALA A 138 8.95 -4.12 -6.07
N VAL A 139 8.64 -3.67 -7.29
CA VAL A 139 8.26 -4.55 -8.42
C VAL A 139 9.41 -5.48 -8.80
N LEU A 140 10.63 -4.97 -8.91
CA LEU A 140 11.82 -5.77 -9.25
C LEU A 140 12.16 -6.78 -8.15
N SER A 141 12.07 -6.37 -6.88
CA SER A 141 12.28 -7.25 -5.73
C SER A 141 11.28 -8.39 -5.72
N ALA A 142 10.01 -8.08 -5.92
CA ALA A 142 8.94 -9.08 -6.00
C ALA A 142 9.17 -10.08 -7.15
N GLY A 143 9.62 -9.59 -8.32
CA GLY A 143 9.98 -10.44 -9.45
C GLY A 143 11.15 -11.38 -9.14
N ASN A 144 12.19 -10.86 -8.50
CA ASN A 144 13.36 -11.63 -8.09
C ASN A 144 13.02 -12.70 -7.04
N GLU A 145 12.16 -12.37 -6.07
CA GLU A 145 11.70 -13.34 -5.06
C GLU A 145 10.98 -14.53 -5.69
N VAL A 146 10.08 -14.28 -6.65
CA VAL A 146 9.37 -15.36 -7.37
C VAL A 146 10.36 -16.17 -8.22
N SER A 147 11.29 -15.52 -8.91
CA SER A 147 12.32 -16.20 -9.70
C SER A 147 13.19 -17.11 -8.81
N ASN A 148 13.65 -16.60 -7.66
CA ASN A 148 14.45 -17.37 -6.72
C ASN A 148 13.66 -18.55 -6.13
N ALA A 149 12.38 -18.36 -5.82
CA ALA A 149 11.51 -19.44 -5.35
C ALA A 149 11.33 -20.55 -6.39
N LEU A 150 11.19 -20.21 -7.67
CA LEU A 150 11.11 -21.17 -8.77
C LEU A 150 12.40 -21.96 -8.95
N VAL A 151 13.55 -21.28 -8.91
CA VAL A 151 14.87 -21.94 -8.98
C VAL A 151 15.06 -22.91 -7.81
N LEU A 152 14.71 -22.47 -6.59
CA LEU A 152 14.78 -23.32 -5.41
C LEU A 152 13.87 -24.53 -5.51
N TYR A 153 12.63 -24.35 -6.01
CA TYR A 153 11.70 -25.45 -6.23
C TYR A 153 12.25 -26.49 -7.22
N ASN A 154 12.74 -26.04 -8.38
CA ASN A 154 13.29 -26.93 -9.39
C ASN A 154 14.52 -27.69 -8.87
N ALA A 155 15.45 -26.99 -8.20
CA ALA A 155 16.61 -27.62 -7.59
C ALA A 155 16.23 -28.66 -6.51
N SER A 156 15.19 -28.38 -5.72
CA SER A 156 14.69 -29.31 -4.71
C SER A 156 14.03 -30.56 -5.32
N ALA A 157 13.31 -30.38 -6.42
CA ALA A 157 12.70 -31.49 -7.16
C ALA A 157 13.78 -32.41 -7.79
N GLU A 158 14.82 -31.84 -8.40
CA GLU A 158 15.97 -32.59 -8.94
C GLU A 158 16.70 -33.36 -7.83
N LYS A 159 16.95 -32.69 -6.71
CA LYS A 159 17.60 -33.30 -5.54
C LYS A 159 16.80 -34.50 -5.04
N SER A 160 15.48 -34.35 -4.89
CA SER A 160 14.58 -35.45 -4.47
C SER A 160 14.66 -36.66 -5.42
N ALA A 161 14.70 -36.43 -6.73
CA ALA A 161 14.83 -37.46 -7.73
C ALA A 161 16.18 -38.23 -7.66
N ILE A 162 17.27 -37.49 -7.37
CA ILE A 162 18.60 -38.08 -7.19
C ILE A 162 18.65 -38.90 -5.91
N GLU A 163 18.13 -38.39 -4.80
CA GLU A 163 18.07 -39.09 -3.51
C GLU A 163 17.24 -40.38 -3.60
N ALA A 164 16.10 -40.36 -4.31
CA ALA A 164 15.30 -41.56 -4.54
C ALA A 164 16.07 -42.65 -5.32
N LYS A 165 16.88 -42.26 -6.32
CA LYS A 165 17.77 -43.18 -7.04
C LYS A 165 18.86 -43.77 -6.13
N GLN A 166 19.46 -42.92 -5.28
CA GLN A 166 20.48 -43.40 -4.33
C GLN A 166 19.94 -44.45 -3.35
N ILE A 167 18.72 -44.20 -2.83
CA ILE A 167 18.06 -45.17 -1.93
C ILE A 167 17.77 -46.49 -2.64
N ALA A 168 17.40 -46.44 -3.92
CA ALA A 168 17.12 -47.65 -4.70
C ALA A 168 18.39 -48.47 -5.08
N THR A 169 19.58 -47.88 -4.95
CA THR A 169 20.88 -48.52 -5.26
C THR A 169 21.61 -49.03 -4.02
N LEU A 170 21.14 -48.73 -2.83
CA LEU A 170 21.60 -49.26 -1.54
C LEU A 170 20.85 -50.52 -1.16
#